data_2d8a1899d9dd974f75c4c42fb516e3db
#
_entry.id   2d8a1899d9dd974f75c4c42fb516e3db
#
_cell.length_a   1.000
_cell.length_b   1.000
_cell.length_c   1.000
_cell.angle_alpha   90.00
_cell.angle_beta   90.00
_cell.angle_gamma   90.00
#
_symmetry.space_group_name_H-M   'P 1'
#
loop_
_entity.id
_entity.type
_entity.pdbx_description
1 polymer ?
#
loop_
_entity_poly.entity_id
_entity_poly.type
_entity_poly.pdbx_seq_one_letter_code
_entity_poly.pdbx_strand_id
1 'polypeptide(L)'
;GAVFDKTVMEALQKQDPDILKTLSRNLIDEAGMCGLPSVYFLFGALRHFRPVMPVYSYEGPFGVGYGVALYLPEGQEKRAEEPAVADIRVRLARESITYYLKHHRLMTVPKDLPEDLQDKAGAFVSLHKGSRLRGCIGTFLPMQMNIASEIIHNAVSAATRDPRFYPVSLDELKDIDISVDVLGQPEAVASPADLDPKKYGVIVMSHAQTGLLLPDLEGVDTVQQQIAIAKEKAGIPPQIRPDLYRFTVTRYK
;
A
#
# COMPACT_ATOMS: atom_id res chain seq x y z
N GLY A 1 -29.42 -22.46 11.56
CA GLY A 1 -28.54 -21.57 10.76
C GLY A 1 -27.11 -22.03 10.79
N ALA A 2 -26.34 -21.73 11.87
CA ALA A 2 -24.89 -21.88 11.88
C ALA A 2 -24.34 -23.29 11.52
N VAL A 3 -24.98 -24.37 11.91
CA VAL A 3 -24.59 -25.76 11.54
C VAL A 3 -24.78 -26.00 10.04
N PHE A 4 -25.91 -25.57 9.50
CA PHE A 4 -26.19 -25.67 8.07
C PHE A 4 -25.17 -24.90 7.24
N ASP A 5 -24.96 -23.65 7.56
CA ASP A 5 -24.04 -22.76 6.85
C ASP A 5 -22.61 -23.32 6.86
N LYS A 6 -22.15 -23.82 8.03
CA LYS A 6 -20.83 -24.45 8.17
C LYS A 6 -20.67 -25.68 7.26
N THR A 7 -21.70 -26.50 7.16
CA THR A 7 -21.70 -27.70 6.31
C THR A 7 -21.67 -27.32 4.82
N VAL A 8 -22.40 -26.28 4.41
CA VAL A 8 -22.35 -25.75 3.03
C VAL A 8 -20.97 -25.20 2.70
N MET A 9 -20.38 -24.42 3.61
CA MET A 9 -19.03 -23.87 3.41
C MET A 9 -17.96 -24.95 3.35
N GLU A 10 -18.08 -26.02 4.16
CA GLU A 10 -17.19 -27.17 4.12
C GLU A 10 -17.28 -27.91 2.78
N ALA A 11 -18.49 -28.15 2.28
CA ALA A 11 -18.73 -28.75 0.97
C ALA A 11 -18.08 -27.93 -0.15
N LEU A 12 -18.26 -26.61 -0.14
CA LEU A 12 -17.66 -25.70 -1.11
C LEU A 12 -16.12 -25.72 -1.03
N GLN A 13 -15.57 -25.72 0.18
CA GLN A 13 -14.12 -25.76 0.39
C GLN A 13 -13.47 -27.06 -0.08
N LYS A 14 -14.13 -28.18 0.16
CA LYS A 14 -13.65 -29.52 -0.24
C LYS A 14 -14.05 -29.90 -1.67
N GLN A 15 -14.85 -29.08 -2.32
CA GLN A 15 -15.49 -29.38 -3.62
C GLN A 15 -16.22 -30.75 -3.63
N ASP A 16 -16.79 -31.09 -2.49
CA ASP A 16 -17.47 -32.37 -2.31
C ASP A 16 -18.96 -32.16 -2.07
N PRO A 17 -19.80 -32.32 -3.11
CA PRO A 17 -21.25 -32.19 -2.97
C PRO A 17 -21.86 -33.25 -2.07
N ASP A 18 -21.18 -34.38 -1.81
CA ASP A 18 -21.71 -35.45 -0.98
C ASP A 18 -21.79 -35.04 0.49
N ILE A 19 -20.99 -34.08 0.91
CA ILE A 19 -21.10 -33.46 2.23
C ILE A 19 -22.48 -32.86 2.46
N LEU A 20 -23.10 -32.28 1.43
CA LEU A 20 -24.45 -31.71 1.53
C LEU A 20 -25.53 -32.77 1.74
N LYS A 21 -25.27 -34.02 1.36
CA LYS A 21 -26.21 -35.14 1.59
C LYS A 21 -26.36 -35.50 3.07
N THR A 22 -25.41 -35.05 3.92
CA THR A 22 -25.47 -35.24 5.37
C THR A 22 -26.49 -34.32 6.05
N LEU A 23 -26.95 -33.27 5.34
CA LEU A 23 -27.97 -32.35 5.84
C LEU A 23 -29.34 -33.04 5.92
N SER A 24 -29.97 -33.02 7.10
CA SER A 24 -31.33 -33.54 7.26
C SER A 24 -32.35 -32.59 6.60
N ARG A 25 -33.45 -33.13 6.13
CA ARG A 25 -34.55 -32.32 5.56
C ARG A 25 -35.01 -31.22 6.52
N ASN A 26 -35.19 -31.56 7.79
CA ASN A 26 -35.61 -30.59 8.79
C ASN A 26 -34.62 -29.41 8.90
N LEU A 27 -33.32 -29.69 8.85
CA LEU A 27 -32.29 -28.65 8.92
C LEU A 27 -32.27 -27.75 7.68
N ILE A 28 -32.56 -28.33 6.50
CA ILE A 28 -32.68 -27.58 5.23
C ILE A 28 -33.91 -26.66 5.27
N ASP A 29 -35.04 -27.18 5.74
CA ASP A 29 -36.31 -26.44 5.83
C ASP A 29 -36.20 -25.29 6.86
N GLU A 30 -35.60 -25.56 8.02
CA GLU A 30 -35.36 -24.56 9.06
C GLU A 30 -34.37 -23.45 8.61
N ALA A 31 -33.37 -23.81 7.80
CA ALA A 31 -32.40 -22.83 7.29
C ALA A 31 -32.99 -21.91 6.24
N GLY A 32 -34.10 -22.29 5.59
CA GLY A 32 -34.78 -21.46 4.59
C GLY A 32 -33.94 -21.13 3.37
N MET A 33 -32.91 -21.93 3.06
CA MET A 33 -31.99 -21.66 1.97
C MET A 33 -32.61 -22.00 0.61
N CYS A 34 -33.15 -21.00 -0.08
CA CYS A 34 -33.67 -21.14 -1.44
C CYS A 34 -32.56 -21.44 -2.49
N GLY A 35 -31.32 -21.16 -2.15
CA GLY A 35 -30.15 -21.29 -3.04
C GLY A 35 -29.48 -22.68 -3.04
N LEU A 36 -29.93 -23.66 -2.24
CA LEU A 36 -29.30 -24.98 -2.18
C LEU A 36 -29.21 -25.69 -3.54
N PRO A 37 -30.24 -25.67 -4.40
CA PRO A 37 -30.13 -26.22 -5.76
C PRO A 37 -29.07 -25.52 -6.61
N SER A 38 -28.91 -24.21 -6.44
CA SER A 38 -27.87 -23.42 -7.13
C SER A 38 -26.46 -23.82 -6.70
N VAL A 39 -26.26 -24.19 -5.43
CA VAL A 39 -24.98 -24.71 -4.93
C VAL A 39 -24.65 -26.05 -5.59
N TYR A 40 -25.60 -26.98 -5.75
CA TYR A 40 -25.40 -28.23 -6.49
C TYR A 40 -25.02 -27.96 -7.96
N PHE A 41 -25.68 -27.01 -8.62
CA PHE A 41 -25.36 -26.63 -9.98
C PHE A 41 -23.93 -26.05 -10.07
N LEU A 42 -23.54 -25.26 -9.09
CA LEU A 42 -22.22 -24.67 -9.00
C LEU A 42 -21.10 -25.73 -8.97
N PHE A 43 -21.29 -26.83 -8.22
CA PHE A 43 -20.32 -27.94 -8.22
C PHE A 43 -20.10 -28.55 -9.61
N GLY A 44 -21.15 -28.63 -10.43
CA GLY A 44 -21.02 -29.08 -11.81
C GLY A 44 -20.25 -28.12 -12.69
N ALA A 45 -20.44 -26.83 -12.50
CA ALA A 45 -19.76 -25.77 -13.26
C ALA A 45 -18.29 -25.61 -12.86
N LEU A 46 -17.95 -25.94 -11.60
CA LEU A 46 -16.60 -25.73 -11.04
C LEU A 46 -15.69 -26.95 -11.10
N ARG A 47 -15.98 -27.94 -11.95
CA ARG A 47 -15.17 -29.18 -12.05
C ARG A 47 -13.70 -28.97 -12.33
N HIS A 48 -13.34 -27.88 -13.01
CA HIS A 48 -11.98 -27.53 -13.41
C HIS A 48 -11.46 -26.29 -12.64
N PHE A 49 -12.04 -26.04 -11.49
CA PHE A 49 -11.66 -24.94 -10.62
C PHE A 49 -11.31 -25.48 -9.25
N ARG A 50 -10.34 -24.88 -8.59
CA ARG A 50 -10.01 -25.20 -7.21
C ARG A 50 -10.46 -24.11 -6.25
N PRO A 51 -10.93 -24.45 -5.05
CA PRO A 51 -11.26 -23.45 -4.03
C PRO A 51 -9.98 -22.78 -3.51
N VAL A 52 -10.03 -21.45 -3.36
CA VAL A 52 -8.88 -20.67 -2.87
C VAL A 52 -9.10 -20.25 -1.43
N MET A 53 -10.27 -19.74 -1.11
CA MET A 53 -10.60 -19.34 0.25
C MET A 53 -12.11 -19.14 0.42
N PRO A 54 -12.77 -19.93 1.27
CA PRO A 54 -14.12 -19.61 1.70
C PRO A 54 -14.07 -18.63 2.88
N VAL A 55 -14.83 -17.55 2.78
CA VAL A 55 -15.06 -16.62 3.88
C VAL A 55 -16.52 -16.72 4.29
N TYR A 56 -16.75 -16.94 5.58
CA TYR A 56 -18.07 -16.99 6.17
C TYR A 56 -18.17 -15.96 7.29
N SER A 57 -19.24 -15.17 7.25
CA SER A 57 -19.59 -14.27 8.33
C SER A 57 -21.06 -14.51 8.72
N TYR A 58 -21.32 -14.65 10.00
CA TYR A 58 -22.66 -14.72 10.55
C TYR A 58 -22.93 -13.46 11.34
N GLU A 59 -23.83 -12.64 10.86
CA GLU A 59 -24.30 -11.46 11.57
C GLU A 59 -25.75 -11.63 11.99
N GLY A 60 -25.96 -11.90 13.31
CA GLY A 60 -27.30 -11.87 13.87
C GLY A 60 -27.69 -10.46 14.24
N PRO A 61 -28.84 -9.83 14.10
CA PRO A 61 -30.08 -10.25 14.73
C PRO A 61 -31.09 -10.85 13.76
N PHE A 62 -30.79 -10.92 12.49
CA PHE A 62 -31.73 -11.43 11.48
C PHE A 62 -31.50 -12.91 11.10
N GLY A 63 -30.52 -13.59 11.69
CA GLY A 63 -30.26 -15.00 11.48
C GLY A 63 -29.78 -15.37 10.07
N VAL A 64 -29.26 -14.42 9.31
CA VAL A 64 -28.75 -14.66 7.95
C VAL A 64 -27.24 -14.81 7.98
N GLY A 65 -26.74 -15.94 7.45
CA GLY A 65 -25.32 -16.17 7.21
C GLY A 65 -24.92 -15.77 5.79
N TYR A 66 -23.78 -15.11 5.65
CA TYR A 66 -23.20 -14.74 4.37
C TYR A 66 -21.93 -15.55 4.12
N GLY A 67 -21.91 -16.32 3.04
CA GLY A 67 -20.74 -17.08 2.62
C GLY A 67 -20.26 -16.62 1.24
N VAL A 68 -18.95 -16.44 1.10
CA VAL A 68 -18.29 -16.18 -0.19
C VAL A 68 -17.23 -17.25 -0.40
N ALA A 69 -17.22 -17.87 -1.55
CA ALA A 69 -16.19 -18.82 -1.95
C ALA A 69 -15.57 -18.36 -3.27
N LEU A 70 -14.25 -18.31 -3.33
CA LEU A 70 -13.49 -17.99 -4.53
C LEU A 70 -12.90 -19.26 -5.13
N TYR A 71 -13.08 -19.43 -6.42
CA TYR A 71 -12.55 -20.54 -7.19
C TYR A 71 -11.67 -20.04 -8.32
N LEU A 72 -10.52 -20.69 -8.53
CA LEU A 72 -9.62 -20.41 -9.65
C LEU A 72 -9.60 -21.59 -10.62
N PRO A 73 -9.48 -21.36 -11.96
CA PRO A 73 -9.33 -22.43 -12.94
C PRO A 73 -8.11 -23.30 -12.60
N GLU A 74 -8.25 -24.63 -12.74
CA GLU A 74 -7.12 -25.54 -12.65
C GLU A 74 -6.13 -25.24 -13.80
N GLY A 75 -4.84 -25.15 -13.48
CA GLY A 75 -3.78 -24.81 -14.46
C GLY A 75 -3.53 -23.30 -14.62
N GLN A 76 -4.34 -22.43 -14.07
CA GLN A 76 -3.95 -21.09 -13.70
C GLN A 76 -3.45 -21.10 -12.25
N GLU A 77 -2.37 -21.80 -12.00
CA GLU A 77 -1.49 -21.34 -10.97
C GLU A 77 -0.99 -19.95 -11.42
N LYS A 78 -1.76 -18.88 -11.11
CA LYS A 78 -1.00 -17.81 -10.51
C LYS A 78 -0.33 -18.54 -9.34
N ARG A 79 0.96 -18.78 -9.46
CA ARG A 79 1.82 -18.77 -8.29
C ARG A 79 1.15 -17.72 -7.40
N ALA A 80 0.62 -18.13 -6.24
CA ALA A 80 0.57 -17.16 -5.16
C ALA A 80 1.97 -16.60 -5.23
N GLU A 81 2.10 -15.39 -5.78
CA GLU A 81 3.36 -14.68 -5.73
C GLU A 81 3.65 -14.80 -4.26
N GLU A 82 4.65 -15.59 -3.93
CA GLU A 82 5.23 -15.58 -2.59
C GLU A 82 5.30 -14.10 -2.30
N PRO A 83 4.62 -13.58 -1.24
CA PRO A 83 4.34 -12.17 -1.09
C PRO A 83 5.65 -11.49 -1.41
N ALA A 84 5.69 -10.83 -2.58
CA ALA A 84 6.94 -10.48 -3.28
C ALA A 84 7.79 -9.88 -2.20
N VAL A 85 8.92 -10.51 -1.87
CA VAL A 85 9.66 -10.19 -0.63
C VAL A 85 9.82 -8.70 -0.68
N ALA A 86 9.04 -7.97 0.13
CA ALA A 86 8.89 -6.54 0.01
C ALA A 86 10.30 -5.95 -0.04
N ASP A 87 10.54 -5.03 -0.95
CA ASP A 87 11.87 -4.45 -1.13
C ASP A 87 12.50 -4.11 0.23
N ILE A 88 13.79 -4.31 0.35
CA ILE A 88 14.52 -4.10 1.62
C ILE A 88 14.25 -2.72 2.24
N ARG A 89 13.99 -1.70 1.42
CA ARG A 89 13.69 -0.34 1.88
C ARG A 89 12.31 -0.26 2.52
N VAL A 90 11.33 -0.95 1.94
CA VAL A 90 9.97 -1.05 2.47
C VAL A 90 9.95 -1.85 3.77
N ARG A 91 10.70 -2.96 3.82
CA ARG A 91 10.86 -3.75 5.06
C ARG A 91 11.53 -2.91 6.15
N LEU A 92 12.60 -2.21 5.83
CA LEU A 92 13.30 -1.31 6.75
C LEU A 92 12.37 -0.24 7.33
N ALA A 93 11.53 0.36 6.48
CA ALA A 93 10.54 1.35 6.91
C ALA A 93 9.52 0.73 7.88
N ARG A 94 8.98 -0.44 7.56
CA ARG A 94 8.01 -1.17 8.41
C ARG A 94 8.63 -1.59 9.75
N GLU A 95 9.83 -2.12 9.73
CA GLU A 95 10.57 -2.52 10.93
C GLU A 95 10.85 -1.32 11.83
N SER A 96 11.23 -0.18 11.22
CA SER A 96 11.49 1.07 11.95
C SER A 96 10.27 1.60 12.67
N ILE A 97 9.11 1.60 12.00
CA ILE A 97 7.84 2.00 12.61
C ILE A 97 7.49 1.03 13.75
N THR A 98 7.55 -0.27 13.48
CA THR A 98 7.25 -1.31 14.47
C THR A 98 8.12 -1.17 15.71
N TYR A 99 9.42 -0.97 15.50
CA TYR A 99 10.37 -0.81 16.59
C TYR A 99 10.07 0.44 17.42
N TYR A 100 9.82 1.56 16.75
CA TYR A 100 9.50 2.81 17.42
C TYR A 100 8.20 2.73 18.24
N LEU A 101 7.15 2.14 17.67
CA LEU A 101 5.87 1.99 18.37
C LEU A 101 5.97 1.09 19.61
N LYS A 102 6.92 0.14 19.63
CA LYS A 102 7.16 -0.75 20.77
C LYS A 102 8.09 -0.14 21.82
N HIS A 103 9.09 0.62 21.40
CA HIS A 103 10.22 1.01 22.26
C HIS A 103 10.36 2.51 22.45
N HIS A 104 9.58 3.34 21.74
CA HIS A 104 9.62 4.80 21.74
C HIS A 104 11.01 5.41 21.45
N ARG A 105 11.82 4.68 20.69
CA ARG A 105 13.14 5.12 20.23
C ARG A 105 13.38 4.63 18.80
N LEU A 106 14.23 5.34 18.06
CA LEU A 106 14.63 4.92 16.72
C LEU A 106 15.46 3.64 16.80
N MET A 107 15.30 2.77 15.80
CA MET A 107 16.17 1.62 15.63
C MET A 107 17.53 2.05 15.07
N THR A 108 18.55 1.28 15.35
CA THR A 108 19.87 1.46 14.72
C THR A 108 19.84 0.91 13.30
N VAL A 109 20.65 1.51 12.41
CA VAL A 109 20.81 1.00 11.04
C VAL A 109 21.37 -0.43 11.10
N PRO A 110 20.72 -1.42 10.45
CA PRO A 110 21.25 -2.77 10.35
C PRO A 110 22.61 -2.79 9.65
N LYS A 111 23.49 -3.74 10.02
CA LYS A 111 24.84 -3.81 9.45
C LYS A 111 24.89 -4.44 8.06
N ASP A 112 23.97 -5.38 7.80
CA ASP A 112 23.95 -6.20 6.58
C ASP A 112 22.93 -5.62 5.58
N LEU A 113 23.17 -4.40 5.12
CA LEU A 113 22.37 -3.72 4.12
C LEU A 113 23.09 -3.66 2.77
N PRO A 114 22.32 -3.68 1.65
CA PRO A 114 22.86 -3.42 0.32
C PRO A 114 23.69 -2.14 0.25
N GLU A 115 24.70 -2.13 -0.60
CA GLU A 115 25.65 -1.03 -0.72
C GLU A 115 24.98 0.29 -1.09
N ASP A 116 23.97 0.24 -1.96
CA ASP A 116 23.20 1.42 -2.41
C ASP A 116 22.40 2.10 -1.28
N LEU A 117 22.12 1.40 -0.17
CA LEU A 117 21.50 2.01 1.02
C LEU A 117 22.51 2.77 1.90
N GLN A 118 23.78 2.65 1.61
CA GLN A 118 24.85 3.39 2.29
C GLN A 118 25.12 4.75 1.63
N ASP A 119 24.61 4.97 0.43
CA ASP A 119 24.68 6.24 -0.27
C ASP A 119 23.84 7.32 0.42
N LYS A 120 24.08 8.59 0.05
CA LYS A 120 23.32 9.74 0.54
C LYS A 120 22.28 10.15 -0.49
N ALA A 121 21.01 10.10 -0.12
CA ALA A 121 19.93 10.66 -0.91
C ALA A 121 18.77 11.09 -0.01
N GLY A 122 17.93 12.00 -0.51
CA GLY A 122 16.62 12.24 0.09
C GLY A 122 15.70 11.05 -0.10
N ALA A 123 14.77 10.86 0.82
CA ALA A 123 13.77 9.79 0.71
C ALA A 123 12.44 10.24 1.28
N PHE A 124 11.34 9.74 0.69
CA PHE A 124 9.99 9.88 1.22
C PHE A 124 9.45 8.51 1.62
N VAL A 125 8.75 8.47 2.73
CA VAL A 125 8.00 7.30 3.15
C VAL A 125 6.52 7.65 3.18
N SER A 126 5.74 6.91 2.38
CA SER A 126 4.30 7.07 2.31
C SER A 126 3.59 5.86 2.87
N LEU A 127 2.59 6.12 3.68
CA LEU A 127 1.74 5.14 4.33
C LEU A 127 0.34 5.26 3.75
N HIS A 128 -0.26 4.16 3.33
CA HIS A 128 -1.61 4.11 2.80
C HIS A 128 -2.44 3.05 3.53
N LYS A 129 -3.72 3.33 3.72
CA LYS A 129 -4.70 2.33 4.16
C LYS A 129 -5.73 2.15 3.05
N GLY A 130 -5.60 1.06 2.31
CA GLY A 130 -6.25 0.91 1.00
C GLY A 130 -5.80 2.02 0.05
N SER A 131 -6.74 2.72 -0.60
CA SER A 131 -6.45 3.83 -1.52
C SER A 131 -6.19 5.18 -0.83
N ARG A 132 -6.33 5.27 0.51
CA ARG A 132 -6.25 6.55 1.23
C ARG A 132 -4.86 6.77 1.82
N LEU A 133 -4.33 7.98 1.63
CA LEU A 133 -3.11 8.42 2.32
C LEU A 133 -3.35 8.41 3.83
N ARG A 134 -2.38 7.85 4.59
CA ARG A 134 -2.42 7.76 6.06
C ARG A 134 -1.24 8.43 6.74
N GLY A 135 -0.21 8.74 5.99
CA GLY A 135 0.97 9.48 6.43
C GLY A 135 1.99 9.58 5.29
N CYS A 136 2.71 10.69 5.21
CA CYS A 136 3.77 10.86 4.22
C CYS A 136 4.74 11.94 4.70
N ILE A 137 5.95 11.56 5.02
CA ILE A 137 7.04 12.48 5.36
C ILE A 137 8.28 12.09 4.58
N GLY A 138 9.07 13.07 4.21
CA GLY A 138 10.34 12.87 3.53
C GLY A 138 11.19 14.12 3.50
N THR A 139 12.40 13.93 3.02
CA THR A 139 13.42 14.95 2.83
C THR A 139 13.85 14.92 1.38
N PHE A 140 14.03 16.07 0.77
CA PHE A 140 14.49 16.16 -0.63
C PHE A 140 16.01 16.20 -0.76
N LEU A 141 16.67 16.61 0.29
CA LEU A 141 18.12 16.50 0.45
C LEU A 141 18.44 15.51 1.58
N PRO A 142 19.58 14.83 1.52
CA PRO A 142 19.96 13.90 2.58
C PRO A 142 20.21 14.67 3.88
N MET A 143 19.43 14.36 4.90
CA MET A 143 19.54 14.92 6.25
C MET A 143 20.26 13.95 7.19
N GLN A 144 20.41 12.69 6.78
CA GLN A 144 21.05 11.63 7.54
C GLN A 144 22.35 11.15 6.87
N MET A 145 23.05 10.26 7.54
CA MET A 145 24.35 9.74 7.07
C MET A 145 24.23 8.91 5.79
N ASN A 146 23.10 8.24 5.59
CA ASN A 146 22.83 7.37 4.44
C ASN A 146 21.31 7.18 4.22
N ILE A 147 20.94 6.58 3.08
CA ILE A 147 19.56 6.29 2.70
C ILE A 147 18.84 5.42 3.75
N ALA A 148 19.53 4.43 4.32
CA ALA A 148 18.93 3.60 5.36
C ALA A 148 18.50 4.41 6.58
N SER A 149 19.36 5.29 7.05
CA SER A 149 19.07 6.19 8.18
C SER A 149 17.95 7.19 7.82
N GLU A 150 17.95 7.69 6.58
CA GLU A 150 16.90 8.57 6.06
C GLU A 150 15.53 7.89 6.09
N ILE A 151 15.45 6.64 5.62
CA ILE A 151 14.23 5.84 5.63
C ILE A 151 13.75 5.61 7.08
N ILE A 152 14.64 5.24 8.00
CA ILE A 152 14.29 4.99 9.42
C ILE A 152 13.64 6.24 10.03
N HIS A 153 14.24 7.41 9.84
CA HIS A 153 13.73 8.66 10.41
C HIS A 153 12.41 9.08 9.77
N ASN A 154 12.31 9.01 8.44
CA ASN A 154 11.13 9.44 7.71
C ASN A 154 9.97 8.48 7.89
N ALA A 155 10.19 7.16 7.99
CA ALA A 155 9.17 6.17 8.30
C ALA A 155 8.51 6.43 9.65
N VAL A 156 9.30 6.63 10.69
CA VAL A 156 8.80 6.95 12.02
C VAL A 156 8.07 8.29 12.01
N SER A 157 8.59 9.29 11.33
CA SER A 157 7.95 10.61 11.23
C SER A 157 6.63 10.54 10.47
N ALA A 158 6.55 9.79 9.36
CA ALA A 158 5.31 9.58 8.62
C ALA A 158 4.23 8.89 9.46
N ALA A 159 4.63 7.95 10.33
CA ALA A 159 3.70 7.24 11.19
C ALA A 159 3.25 8.02 12.42
N THR A 160 4.07 8.96 12.94
CA THR A 160 3.84 9.54 14.28
C THR A 160 3.86 11.07 14.34
N ARG A 161 4.35 11.73 13.29
CA ARG A 161 4.58 13.19 13.31
C ARG A 161 4.01 13.92 12.08
N ASP A 162 3.29 13.25 11.21
CA ASP A 162 2.58 13.92 10.12
C ASP A 162 1.39 14.69 10.70
N PRO A 163 1.38 16.04 10.62
CA PRO A 163 0.38 16.85 11.31
C PRO A 163 -1.04 16.69 10.75
N ARG A 164 -1.18 16.05 9.61
CA ARG A 164 -2.48 15.78 8.96
C ARG A 164 -3.21 14.59 9.58
N PHE A 165 -2.53 13.75 10.35
CA PHE A 165 -3.03 12.47 10.83
C PHE A 165 -2.69 12.24 12.30
N TYR A 166 -3.52 11.45 12.98
CA TYR A 166 -3.16 10.92 14.30
C TYR A 166 -2.03 9.87 14.18
N PRO A 167 -1.22 9.67 15.24
CA PRO A 167 -0.19 8.63 15.23
C PRO A 167 -0.76 7.25 14.91
N VAL A 168 -0.02 6.48 14.12
CA VAL A 168 -0.36 5.09 13.78
C VAL A 168 -0.19 4.20 15.01
N SER A 169 -1.10 3.24 15.21
CA SER A 169 -0.97 2.19 16.22
C SER A 169 -0.34 0.92 15.66
N LEU A 170 0.16 0.03 16.54
CA LEU A 170 0.71 -1.28 16.12
C LEU A 170 -0.35 -2.16 15.43
N ASP A 171 -1.59 -2.09 15.89
CA ASP A 171 -2.66 -2.89 15.29
C ASP A 171 -3.05 -2.34 13.92
N GLU A 172 -3.06 -1.01 13.76
CA GLU A 172 -3.33 -0.38 12.48
C GLU A 172 -2.22 -0.65 11.45
N LEU A 173 -0.96 -0.78 11.88
CA LEU A 173 0.18 -0.98 10.99
C LEU A 173 0.06 -2.25 10.11
N LYS A 174 -0.71 -3.23 10.54
CA LYS A 174 -0.96 -4.47 9.76
C LYS A 174 -1.73 -4.21 8.48
N ASP A 175 -2.58 -3.16 8.47
CA ASP A 175 -3.45 -2.78 7.35
C ASP A 175 -2.85 -1.63 6.53
N ILE A 176 -1.60 -1.26 6.79
CA ILE A 176 -0.92 -0.16 6.11
C ILE A 176 0.03 -0.70 5.04
N ASP A 177 -0.18 -0.22 3.83
CA ASP A 177 0.76 -0.36 2.73
C ASP A 177 1.82 0.74 2.82
N ILE A 178 3.08 0.36 2.66
CA ILE A 178 4.22 1.28 2.75
C ILE A 178 4.88 1.36 1.38
N SER A 179 5.20 2.57 0.95
CA SER A 179 6.09 2.80 -0.17
C SER A 179 7.22 3.74 0.22
N VAL A 180 8.37 3.53 -0.40
CA VAL A 180 9.58 4.33 -0.20
C VAL A 180 10.01 4.90 -1.54
N ASP A 181 10.12 6.23 -1.61
CA ASP A 181 10.64 6.95 -2.77
C ASP A 181 12.05 7.42 -2.44
N VAL A 182 13.05 6.96 -3.20
CA VAL A 182 14.43 7.45 -3.11
C VAL A 182 14.67 8.43 -4.24
N LEU A 183 15.20 9.61 -3.90
CA LEU A 183 15.40 10.71 -4.83
C LEU A 183 16.81 10.67 -5.43
N GLY A 184 16.88 10.82 -6.75
CA GLY A 184 18.14 11.08 -7.43
C GLY A 184 18.72 12.45 -7.07
N GLN A 185 19.98 12.66 -7.41
CA GLN A 185 20.64 13.96 -7.18
C GLN A 185 19.93 15.05 -8.01
N PRO A 186 19.67 16.24 -7.42
CA PRO A 186 19.10 17.34 -8.15
C PRO A 186 20.07 17.86 -9.22
N GLU A 187 19.54 18.04 -10.44
CA GLU A 187 20.25 18.61 -11.58
C GLU A 187 19.66 19.98 -11.92
N ALA A 188 20.48 21.00 -12.02
CA ALA A 188 20.03 22.31 -12.47
C ALA A 188 19.55 22.23 -13.93
N VAL A 189 18.43 22.90 -14.24
CA VAL A 189 17.88 22.97 -15.60
C VAL A 189 17.86 24.43 -16.09
N ALA A 190 18.29 24.61 -17.34
CA ALA A 190 18.37 25.93 -17.94
C ALA A 190 17.00 26.48 -18.36
N SER A 191 16.06 25.58 -18.66
CA SER A 191 14.76 25.92 -19.20
C SER A 191 13.66 24.98 -18.70
N PRO A 192 12.42 25.46 -18.52
CA PRO A 192 11.27 24.57 -18.29
C PRO A 192 11.09 23.49 -19.36
N ALA A 193 11.64 23.67 -20.57
CA ALA A 193 11.58 22.66 -21.63
C ALA A 193 12.39 21.39 -21.31
N ASP A 194 13.32 21.47 -20.37
CA ASP A 194 14.14 20.33 -19.91
C ASP A 194 13.40 19.49 -18.83
N LEU A 195 12.20 19.88 -18.44
CA LEU A 195 11.37 19.20 -17.46
C LEU A 195 10.32 18.33 -18.15
N ASP A 196 9.93 17.27 -17.45
CA ASP A 196 8.83 16.37 -17.81
C ASP A 196 8.12 15.97 -16.51
N PRO A 197 6.87 16.41 -16.26
CA PRO A 197 6.17 16.17 -15.00
C PRO A 197 5.87 14.69 -14.74
N LYS A 198 5.90 13.83 -15.77
CA LYS A 198 5.71 12.39 -15.61
C LYS A 198 7.02 11.66 -15.28
N LYS A 199 8.15 12.26 -15.60
CA LYS A 199 9.47 11.64 -15.45
C LYS A 199 10.31 12.25 -14.33
N TYR A 200 10.24 13.56 -14.17
CA TYR A 200 11.07 14.29 -13.23
C TYR A 200 10.23 15.02 -12.17
N GLY A 201 10.69 14.95 -10.93
CA GLY A 201 10.30 15.92 -9.94
C GLY A 201 10.96 17.26 -10.21
N VAL A 202 10.35 18.34 -9.74
CA VAL A 202 10.89 19.69 -9.83
C VAL A 202 11.21 20.26 -8.46
N ILE A 203 12.34 20.94 -8.34
CA ILE A 203 12.64 21.82 -7.21
C ILE A 203 12.66 23.25 -7.76
N VAL A 204 11.96 24.15 -7.08
CA VAL A 204 11.97 25.59 -7.34
C VAL A 204 12.65 26.29 -6.17
N MET A 205 13.65 27.15 -6.45
CA MET A 205 14.36 27.89 -5.44
C MET A 205 14.32 29.38 -5.75
N SER A 206 14.06 30.20 -4.75
CA SER A 206 14.15 31.65 -4.84
C SER A 206 14.54 32.21 -3.49
N HIS A 207 15.75 32.80 -3.40
CA HIS A 207 16.32 33.27 -2.13
C HIS A 207 16.35 32.14 -1.07
N ALA A 208 15.67 32.32 0.04
CA ALA A 208 15.55 31.33 1.10
C ALA A 208 14.35 30.36 0.96
N GLN A 209 13.54 30.56 -0.08
CA GLN A 209 12.32 29.75 -0.32
C GLN A 209 12.65 28.59 -1.24
N THR A 210 12.24 27.38 -0.84
CA THR A 210 12.42 26.17 -1.63
C THR A 210 11.15 25.36 -1.60
N GLY A 211 10.67 24.98 -2.76
CA GLY A 211 9.52 24.09 -2.92
C GLY A 211 9.83 22.97 -3.87
N LEU A 212 9.18 21.86 -3.68
CA LEU A 212 9.33 20.72 -4.56
C LEU A 212 8.00 20.05 -4.86
N LEU A 213 7.98 19.40 -6.02
CA LEU A 213 6.89 18.50 -6.39
C LEU A 213 7.48 17.22 -7.00
N LEU A 214 6.98 16.07 -6.54
CA LEU A 214 7.35 14.76 -7.08
C LEU A 214 6.85 14.58 -8.51
N PRO A 215 7.41 13.67 -9.29
CA PRO A 215 6.90 13.34 -10.61
C PRO A 215 5.63 12.50 -10.54
N ASP A 216 4.95 12.39 -11.69
CA ASP A 216 3.82 11.50 -11.94
C ASP A 216 2.67 11.59 -10.92
N LEU A 217 2.33 12.81 -10.54
CA LEU A 217 1.19 13.06 -9.67
C LEU A 217 -0.10 13.21 -10.50
N GLU A 218 -1.18 12.65 -9.98
CA GLU A 218 -2.52 12.77 -10.56
C GLU A 218 -2.95 14.24 -10.64
N GLY A 219 -3.46 14.66 -11.80
CA GLY A 219 -3.87 16.06 -12.06
C GLY A 219 -2.72 17.01 -12.35
N VAL A 220 -1.47 16.54 -12.45
CA VAL A 220 -0.30 17.34 -12.85
C VAL A 220 0.22 16.84 -14.20
N ASP A 221 -0.27 17.44 -15.27
CA ASP A 221 0.00 16.97 -16.63
C ASP A 221 0.92 17.89 -17.42
N THR A 222 1.19 19.11 -16.92
CA THR A 222 2.05 20.07 -17.58
C THR A 222 3.17 20.58 -16.66
N VAL A 223 4.29 20.95 -17.28
CA VAL A 223 5.44 21.56 -16.58
C VAL A 223 5.04 22.85 -15.85
N GLN A 224 4.15 23.63 -16.46
CA GLN A 224 3.65 24.89 -15.88
C GLN A 224 2.87 24.62 -14.59
N GLN A 225 1.99 23.61 -14.58
CA GLN A 225 1.25 23.20 -13.39
C GLN A 225 2.22 22.71 -12.29
N GLN A 226 3.20 21.88 -12.67
CA GLN A 226 4.19 21.34 -11.72
C GLN A 226 4.99 22.46 -11.05
N ILE A 227 5.50 23.43 -11.83
CA ILE A 227 6.23 24.60 -11.32
C ILE A 227 5.32 25.47 -10.44
N ALA A 228 4.08 25.74 -10.89
CA ALA A 228 3.16 26.59 -10.14
C ALA A 228 2.85 26.00 -8.75
N ILE A 229 2.54 24.72 -8.67
CA ILE A 229 2.28 24.01 -7.40
C ILE A 229 3.52 24.02 -6.50
N ALA A 230 4.72 23.77 -7.07
CA ALA A 230 5.95 23.82 -6.31
C ALA A 230 6.22 25.22 -5.74
N LYS A 231 5.97 26.27 -6.51
CA LYS A 231 6.06 27.67 -6.06
C LYS A 231 5.08 27.99 -4.94
N GLU A 232 3.83 27.58 -5.09
CA GLU A 232 2.79 27.76 -4.07
C GLU A 232 3.19 27.13 -2.75
N LYS A 233 3.67 25.88 -2.76
CA LYS A 233 4.19 25.19 -1.58
C LYS A 233 5.35 25.91 -0.90
N ALA A 234 6.19 26.61 -1.68
CA ALA A 234 7.31 27.39 -1.19
C ALA A 234 6.94 28.82 -0.73
N GLY A 235 5.71 29.25 -1.00
CA GLY A 235 5.33 30.66 -0.82
C GLY A 235 6.04 31.61 -1.80
N ILE A 236 6.51 31.12 -2.96
CA ILE A 236 7.13 31.92 -4.00
C ILE A 236 6.04 32.57 -4.85
N PRO A 237 5.96 33.91 -4.93
CA PRO A 237 4.96 34.60 -5.74
C PRO A 237 4.98 34.16 -7.21
N PRO A 238 3.81 34.11 -7.89
CA PRO A 238 3.72 33.66 -9.30
C PRO A 238 4.63 34.43 -10.27
N GLN A 239 4.86 35.71 -10.05
CA GLN A 239 5.67 36.58 -10.91
C GLN A 239 7.18 36.37 -10.73
N ILE A 240 7.64 35.74 -9.66
CA ILE A 240 9.07 35.50 -9.42
C ILE A 240 9.51 34.32 -10.29
N ARG A 241 10.60 34.47 -11.02
CA ARG A 241 11.26 33.40 -11.74
C ARG A 241 12.24 32.69 -10.81
N PRO A 242 11.99 31.42 -10.42
CA PRO A 242 12.88 30.68 -9.54
C PRO A 242 13.99 30.02 -10.36
N ASP A 243 15.06 29.62 -9.67
CA ASP A 243 15.98 28.62 -10.17
C ASP A 243 15.28 27.26 -10.17
N LEU A 244 15.49 26.48 -11.23
CA LEU A 244 14.85 25.21 -11.44
C LEU A 244 15.85 24.07 -11.38
N TYR A 245 15.49 23.01 -10.67
CA TYR A 245 16.20 21.74 -10.66
C TYR A 245 15.22 20.62 -10.94
N ARG A 246 15.69 19.56 -11.60
CA ARG A 246 14.96 18.30 -11.78
C ARG A 246 15.63 17.18 -11.00
N PHE A 247 14.88 16.18 -10.63
CA PHE A 247 15.39 14.96 -10.01
C PHE A 247 14.53 13.75 -10.40
N THR A 248 15.16 12.59 -10.41
CA THR A 248 14.44 11.32 -10.60
C THR A 248 13.92 10.78 -9.27
N VAL A 249 12.93 9.91 -9.33
CA VAL A 249 12.41 9.18 -8.17
C VAL A 249 12.35 7.69 -8.51
N THR A 250 12.94 6.87 -7.65
CA THR A 250 12.76 5.42 -7.70
C THR A 250 11.82 5.00 -6.58
N ARG A 251 10.66 4.48 -6.95
CA ARG A 251 9.62 4.03 -6.01
C ARG A 251 9.73 2.54 -5.76
N TYR A 252 9.76 2.19 -4.48
CA TYR A 252 9.77 0.84 -3.96
C TYR A 252 8.44 0.56 -3.22
N LYS A 253 7.87 -0.64 -3.48
CA LYS A 253 6.60 -1.11 -2.89
C LYS A 253 6.76 -2.50 -2.30
#